data_5e8799598329162d6dd3e05ad71fee76
#
_entry.id   5e8799598329162d6dd3e05ad71fee76
#
_cell.length_a   1.000
_cell.length_b   1.000
_cell.length_c   1.000
_cell.angle_alpha   90.00
_cell.angle_beta   90.00
_cell.angle_gamma   90.00
#
_symmetry.space_group_name_H-M   'P 1'
#
loop_
_entity.id
_entity.type
_entity.pdbx_description
1 polymer ?
#
loop_
_entity_poly.entity_id
_entity_poly.type
_entity_poly.pdbx_seq_one_letter_code
_entity_poly.pdbx_strand_id
1 'polypeptide(L)'
;MRKLMNKVIGTTLAIAMVVTCMPVANVKNVHAAEKKNTAYKLVWSDEFNGTSLNMNNWNYNIGNSGTDGKNPGWGNNELEYYTDSEKNVSVSDGTLKITAIEEKTVDPKNSKVTYSYTSGRITTAGKQDFQYGRMEARIKLPSLKGVWPAFWMLGVNQKGWPWCGEIDILEAWNTISFAQGAFHWNAGVGDDSPYDNKYVSGQLNASYSRYNWYDKTQWHIYAVEWDNEYIHYFVDDVEFYKVNISTADKKDEGMKSYYFLLNMAV
;
A
#
# COMPACT_ATOMS: atom_id res chain seq x y z
N MET A 1 26.68 12.33 -33.26
CA MET A 1 26.40 12.26 -31.82
C MET A 1 24.88 12.34 -31.63
N ARG A 2 24.22 11.19 -31.49
CA ARG A 2 22.78 11.14 -31.17
C ARG A 2 22.66 11.23 -29.64
N LYS A 3 22.09 12.35 -29.13
CA LYS A 3 21.67 12.44 -27.74
C LYS A 3 20.56 11.45 -27.55
N LEU A 4 20.81 10.37 -26.80
CA LEU A 4 19.72 9.60 -26.19
C LEU A 4 19.01 10.53 -25.19
N MET A 5 17.81 10.96 -25.54
CA MET A 5 16.90 11.52 -24.57
C MET A 5 16.42 10.34 -23.71
N ASN A 6 16.87 10.27 -22.46
CA ASN A 6 16.29 9.38 -21.47
C ASN A 6 14.80 9.75 -21.35
N LYS A 7 13.92 8.88 -21.81
CA LYS A 7 12.49 9.01 -21.56
C LYS A 7 12.28 8.73 -20.08
N VAL A 8 12.11 9.78 -19.30
CA VAL A 8 11.58 9.67 -17.96
C VAL A 8 10.14 9.19 -18.09
N ILE A 9 9.89 7.91 -17.81
CA ILE A 9 8.53 7.40 -17.62
C ILE A 9 8.16 7.79 -16.19
N GLY A 10 8.02 9.10 -15.98
CA GLY A 10 7.64 9.66 -14.70
C GLY A 10 6.16 9.44 -14.46
N THR A 11 5.78 8.35 -13.83
CA THR A 11 4.48 8.23 -13.23
C THR A 11 4.61 8.59 -11.76
N THR A 12 4.18 9.78 -11.43
CA THR A 12 4.24 10.28 -10.06
C THR A 12 3.03 9.79 -9.30
N LEU A 13 3.25 8.97 -8.29
CA LEU A 13 2.24 8.65 -7.28
C LEU A 13 2.31 9.74 -6.22
N ALA A 14 1.32 10.62 -6.15
CA ALA A 14 1.23 11.63 -5.10
C ALA A 14 0.32 11.08 -3.99
N ILE A 15 0.86 10.96 -2.77
CA ILE A 15 0.16 10.39 -1.62
C ILE A 15 0.15 11.42 -0.51
N ALA A 16 -1.06 11.78 -0.05
CA ALA A 16 -1.26 12.37 1.27
C ALA A 16 -1.91 11.31 2.15
N MET A 17 -1.21 10.87 3.17
CA MET A 17 -1.74 9.89 4.12
C MET A 17 -2.43 10.62 5.25
N VAL A 18 -3.72 10.37 5.43
CA VAL A 18 -4.52 10.98 6.48
C VAL A 18 -5.27 9.90 7.21
N VAL A 19 -4.89 9.64 8.46
CA VAL A 19 -5.71 8.86 9.39
C VAL A 19 -6.62 9.85 10.11
N THR A 20 -7.77 10.19 9.50
CA THR A 20 -8.66 11.23 10.03
C THR A 20 -9.94 10.67 10.62
N CYS A 21 -10.34 11.28 11.73
CA CYS A 21 -11.72 11.35 12.18
C CYS A 21 -12.31 12.69 11.73
N MET A 22 -13.06 12.73 10.64
CA MET A 22 -13.84 13.91 10.29
C MET A 22 -15.31 13.73 10.67
N PRO A 23 -15.99 14.77 11.18
CA PRO A 23 -17.46 14.77 11.25
C PRO A 23 -18.02 14.92 9.84
N VAL A 24 -18.86 13.96 9.45
CA VAL A 24 -19.50 13.94 8.12
C VAL A 24 -20.50 15.08 8.00
N ALA A 25 -20.28 16.02 7.08
CA ALA A 25 -21.30 16.92 6.60
C ALA A 25 -21.99 16.29 5.37
N ASN A 26 -23.28 16.04 5.51
CA ASN A 26 -24.30 15.65 4.53
C ASN A 26 -23.90 15.45 3.06
N VAL A 27 -23.85 14.19 2.61
CA VAL A 27 -24.04 13.79 1.22
C VAL A 27 -25.30 12.92 1.12
N LYS A 28 -26.19 13.28 0.21
CA LYS A 28 -27.50 12.64 0.04
C LYS A 28 -27.35 11.25 -0.58
N ASN A 29 -27.96 10.27 0.11
CA ASN A 29 -28.50 8.97 -0.30
C ASN A 29 -27.90 8.24 -1.52
N VAL A 30 -27.06 7.24 -1.23
CA VAL A 30 -27.01 5.94 -1.94
C VAL A 30 -27.02 4.88 -0.84
N HIS A 31 -27.75 3.78 -1.03
CA HIS A 31 -28.09 2.75 -0.06
C HIS A 31 -26.98 2.44 0.94
N ALA A 32 -27.09 3.01 2.14
CA ALA A 32 -26.19 2.77 3.24
C ALA A 32 -26.63 1.50 3.97
N ALA A 33 -25.73 0.51 4.02
CA ALA A 33 -25.73 -0.42 5.13
C ALA A 33 -25.64 0.38 6.43
N GLU A 34 -26.35 -0.03 7.48
CA GLU A 34 -26.39 0.69 8.77
C GLU A 34 -24.95 0.98 9.24
N LYS A 35 -24.54 2.25 9.15
CA LYS A 35 -23.27 2.71 9.72
C LYS A 35 -23.38 2.57 11.24
N LYS A 36 -22.62 1.66 11.84
CA LYS A 36 -22.25 1.81 13.25
C LYS A 36 -21.64 3.21 13.39
N ASN A 37 -22.29 4.08 14.18
CA ASN A 37 -21.85 5.46 14.40
C ASN A 37 -20.66 5.44 15.38
N THR A 38 -19.52 4.92 14.94
CA THR A 38 -18.29 4.89 15.69
C THR A 38 -17.56 6.19 15.41
N ALA A 39 -17.53 7.08 16.40
CA ALA A 39 -16.70 8.29 16.33
C ALA A 39 -15.23 7.88 16.45
N TYR A 40 -14.50 7.83 15.34
CA TYR A 40 -13.05 7.65 15.35
C TYR A 40 -12.36 8.86 15.94
N LYS A 41 -11.26 8.64 16.66
CA LYS A 41 -10.35 9.67 17.12
C LYS A 41 -9.06 9.56 16.33
N LEU A 42 -8.59 10.68 15.75
CA LEU A 42 -7.30 10.74 15.11
C LEU A 42 -6.20 10.39 16.13
N VAL A 43 -5.42 9.38 15.83
CA VAL A 43 -4.29 8.93 16.66
C VAL A 43 -2.95 9.21 16.03
N TRP A 44 -2.88 9.26 14.71
CA TRP A 44 -1.67 9.55 13.94
C TRP A 44 -2.03 10.03 12.53
N SER A 45 -1.21 10.93 11.98
CA SER A 45 -1.25 11.32 10.58
C SER A 45 0.13 11.76 10.09
N ASP A 46 0.34 11.70 8.78
CA ASP A 46 1.42 12.39 8.09
C ASP A 46 0.84 13.08 6.85
N GLU A 47 0.79 14.40 6.91
CA GLU A 47 0.21 15.25 5.85
C GLU A 47 1.26 15.65 4.80
N PHE A 48 2.50 15.16 4.92
CA PHE A 48 3.62 15.45 4.01
C PHE A 48 3.82 16.95 3.73
N ASN A 49 3.60 17.80 4.75
CA ASN A 49 3.72 19.27 4.65
C ASN A 49 5.17 19.77 4.63
N GLY A 50 6.14 18.88 4.79
CA GLY A 50 7.57 19.21 4.74
C GLY A 50 8.11 19.28 3.31
N THR A 51 9.43 19.33 3.22
CA THR A 51 10.19 19.30 1.95
C THR A 51 10.97 17.98 1.80
N SER A 52 10.86 17.08 2.78
CA SER A 52 11.50 15.76 2.79
C SER A 52 10.65 14.78 3.61
N LEU A 53 10.91 13.49 3.41
CA LEU A 53 10.25 12.44 4.19
C LEU A 53 10.61 12.56 5.67
N ASN A 54 9.60 12.50 6.55
CA ASN A 54 9.81 12.55 7.99
C ASN A 54 10.40 11.23 8.49
N MET A 55 11.69 11.18 8.71
CA MET A 55 12.41 9.99 9.15
C MET A 55 12.08 9.56 10.59
N ASN A 56 11.30 10.31 11.36
CA ASN A 56 10.74 9.84 12.62
C ASN A 56 9.54 8.89 12.41
N ASN A 57 8.86 9.01 11.27
CA ASN A 57 7.70 8.18 10.93
C ASN A 57 8.05 7.08 9.94
N TRP A 58 9.00 7.34 9.01
CA TRP A 58 9.26 6.50 7.86
C TRP A 58 10.69 5.97 7.81
N ASN A 59 10.86 4.85 7.13
CA ASN A 59 12.12 4.29 6.68
C ASN A 59 12.05 4.07 5.17
N TYR A 60 13.19 4.11 4.49
CA TYR A 60 13.32 3.59 3.14
C TYR A 60 13.61 2.09 3.16
N ASN A 61 12.94 1.34 2.30
CA ASN A 61 13.39 0.00 1.92
C ASN A 61 14.22 0.13 0.64
N ILE A 62 15.50 -0.18 0.70
CA ILE A 62 16.44 0.00 -0.41
C ILE A 62 16.85 -1.36 -0.97
N GLY A 63 16.84 -1.50 -2.28
CA GLY A 63 17.27 -2.73 -2.96
C GLY A 63 16.18 -3.36 -3.82
N ASN A 64 16.45 -4.59 -4.27
CA ASN A 64 15.53 -5.42 -5.02
C ASN A 64 15.22 -6.76 -4.30
N SER A 65 15.39 -6.79 -2.99
CA SER A 65 15.13 -8.00 -2.20
C SER A 65 14.77 -7.63 -0.79
N GLY A 66 14.08 -8.53 -0.09
CA GLY A 66 13.82 -8.40 1.33
C GLY A 66 15.07 -8.06 2.14
N THR A 67 14.89 -7.55 3.34
CA THR A 67 15.99 -7.09 4.21
C THR A 67 17.05 -8.16 4.50
N ASP A 68 16.70 -9.43 4.36
CA ASP A 68 17.60 -10.58 4.50
C ASP A 68 18.31 -10.96 3.19
N GLY A 69 17.99 -10.28 2.06
CA GLY A 69 18.57 -10.56 0.73
C GLY A 69 18.12 -11.88 0.11
N LYS A 70 17.12 -12.59 0.69
CA LYS A 70 16.73 -13.93 0.24
C LYS A 70 15.60 -13.94 -0.78
N ASN A 71 14.87 -12.84 -0.93
CA ASN A 71 13.73 -12.74 -1.82
C ASN A 71 14.00 -11.76 -2.96
N PRO A 72 14.74 -12.16 -4.01
CA PRO A 72 14.99 -11.28 -5.16
C PRO A 72 13.66 -10.88 -5.81
N GLY A 73 13.58 -9.64 -6.31
CA GLY A 73 12.32 -9.06 -6.80
C GLY A 73 11.24 -9.00 -5.71
N TRP A 74 11.64 -8.84 -4.44
CA TRP A 74 10.77 -8.81 -3.25
C TRP A 74 9.81 -10.03 -3.14
N GLY A 75 10.13 -11.13 -3.82
CA GLY A 75 9.31 -12.33 -3.89
C GLY A 75 8.23 -12.31 -4.98
N ASN A 76 8.10 -11.22 -5.73
CA ASN A 76 7.05 -10.98 -6.73
C ASN A 76 7.61 -10.82 -8.15
N ASN A 77 8.93 -11.07 -8.36
CA ASN A 77 9.64 -10.81 -9.61
C ASN A 77 9.64 -9.31 -10.01
N GLU A 78 9.61 -8.41 -9.03
CA GLU A 78 9.73 -6.97 -9.24
C GLU A 78 11.07 -6.63 -9.89
N LEU A 79 11.06 -5.73 -10.88
CA LEU A 79 12.21 -5.45 -11.75
C LEU A 79 13.02 -4.23 -11.32
N GLU A 80 12.45 -3.38 -10.46
CA GLU A 80 13.08 -2.16 -10.00
C GLU A 80 14.06 -2.41 -8.84
N TYR A 81 14.97 -1.45 -8.68
CA TYR A 81 15.76 -1.26 -7.47
C TYR A 81 15.17 -0.09 -6.69
N TYR A 82 14.68 -0.31 -5.51
CA TYR A 82 14.18 0.75 -4.64
C TYR A 82 15.33 1.58 -4.07
N THR A 83 15.15 2.90 -4.07
CA THR A 83 16.15 3.86 -3.62
C THR A 83 15.59 4.85 -2.60
N ASP A 84 16.48 5.59 -1.93
CA ASP A 84 16.19 6.76 -1.11
C ASP A 84 16.40 8.09 -1.87
N SER A 85 16.59 8.01 -3.18
CA SER A 85 16.77 9.18 -4.03
C SER A 85 15.52 10.05 -4.09
N GLU A 86 15.67 11.36 -4.02
CA GLU A 86 14.58 12.32 -4.23
C GLU A 86 13.90 12.21 -5.60
N LYS A 87 14.58 11.59 -6.58
CA LYS A 87 13.97 11.26 -7.88
C LYS A 87 12.84 10.23 -7.74
N ASN A 88 12.98 9.28 -6.79
CA ASN A 88 12.05 8.19 -6.57
C ASN A 88 11.09 8.45 -5.42
N VAL A 89 11.54 9.13 -4.37
CA VAL A 89 10.71 9.48 -3.20
C VAL A 89 10.95 10.93 -2.86
N SER A 90 9.95 11.78 -3.06
CA SER A 90 10.02 13.19 -2.74
C SER A 90 8.78 13.69 -2.01
N VAL A 91 8.96 14.73 -1.22
CA VAL A 91 7.86 15.42 -0.52
C VAL A 91 7.88 16.88 -0.94
N SER A 92 6.79 17.35 -1.50
CA SER A 92 6.57 18.76 -1.81
C SER A 92 5.08 19.07 -1.95
N ASP A 93 4.70 20.30 -1.71
CA ASP A 93 3.34 20.81 -1.90
C ASP A 93 2.27 19.99 -1.15
N GLY A 94 2.60 19.55 0.08
CA GLY A 94 1.70 18.73 0.89
C GLY A 94 1.46 17.33 0.32
N THR A 95 2.40 16.79 -0.45
CA THR A 95 2.26 15.46 -1.04
C THR A 95 3.55 14.67 -0.99
N LEU A 96 3.44 13.38 -0.73
CA LEU A 96 4.45 12.38 -1.01
C LEU A 96 4.32 11.95 -2.47
N LYS A 97 5.45 11.87 -3.17
CA LYS A 97 5.52 11.41 -4.56
C LYS A 97 6.46 10.21 -4.63
N ILE A 98 5.94 9.06 -5.08
CA ILE A 98 6.73 7.87 -5.38
C ILE A 98 6.78 7.72 -6.89
N THR A 99 7.98 7.67 -7.47
CA THR A 99 8.20 7.71 -8.91
C THR A 99 9.05 6.52 -9.36
N ALA A 100 8.48 5.69 -10.23
CA ALA A 100 9.25 4.69 -10.96
C ALA A 100 9.91 5.33 -12.19
N ILE A 101 11.19 5.03 -12.43
CA ILE A 101 12.00 5.62 -13.50
C ILE A 101 12.68 4.49 -14.28
N GLU A 102 12.58 4.53 -15.60
CA GLU A 102 13.42 3.68 -16.47
C GLU A 102 14.83 4.28 -16.53
N GLU A 103 15.69 3.79 -15.66
CA GLU A 103 17.10 4.14 -15.61
C GLU A 103 17.93 2.95 -15.14
N LYS A 104 19.14 2.81 -15.69
CA LYS A 104 20.05 1.76 -15.26
C LYS A 104 20.69 2.12 -13.93
N THR A 105 20.62 1.19 -12.99
CA THR A 105 21.37 1.27 -11.73
C THR A 105 22.09 -0.04 -11.46
N VAL A 106 23.33 0.07 -10.97
CA VAL A 106 24.14 -1.10 -10.58
C VAL A 106 23.88 -1.38 -9.11
N ASP A 107 23.71 -2.65 -8.77
CA ASP A 107 23.56 -3.05 -7.37
C ASP A 107 24.83 -2.67 -6.59
N PRO A 108 24.71 -1.82 -5.54
CA PRO A 108 25.89 -1.44 -4.74
C PRO A 108 26.56 -2.61 -4.03
N LYS A 109 25.83 -3.71 -3.80
CA LYS A 109 26.35 -4.92 -3.15
C LYS A 109 26.92 -5.93 -4.14
N ASN A 110 26.56 -5.81 -5.43
CA ASN A 110 27.00 -6.73 -6.46
C ASN A 110 27.11 -6.01 -7.82
N SER A 111 28.30 -5.53 -8.16
CA SER A 111 28.56 -4.79 -9.40
C SER A 111 28.28 -5.56 -10.71
N LYS A 112 28.03 -6.86 -10.64
CA LYS A 112 27.62 -7.67 -11.79
C LYS A 112 26.12 -7.64 -12.06
N VAL A 113 25.32 -7.12 -11.11
CA VAL A 113 23.87 -7.02 -11.23
C VAL A 113 23.51 -5.58 -11.59
N THR A 114 22.69 -5.44 -12.61
CA THR A 114 22.17 -4.15 -13.07
C THR A 114 20.65 -4.23 -13.20
N TYR A 115 19.97 -3.25 -12.66
CA TYR A 115 18.52 -3.08 -12.79
C TYR A 115 18.23 -2.04 -13.88
N SER A 116 17.08 -2.17 -14.53
CA SER A 116 16.64 -1.25 -15.59
C SER A 116 15.67 -0.19 -15.10
N TYR A 117 15.21 -0.33 -13.86
CA TYR A 117 14.26 0.58 -13.23
C TYR A 117 14.73 0.92 -11.83
N THR A 118 14.44 2.16 -11.41
CA THR A 118 14.49 2.57 -10.01
C THR A 118 13.11 3.00 -9.56
N SER A 119 12.80 2.85 -8.27
CA SER A 119 11.54 3.28 -7.70
C SER A 119 11.68 3.56 -6.21
N GLY A 120 10.55 3.81 -5.52
CA GLY A 120 10.49 4.08 -4.10
C GLY A 120 9.62 3.08 -3.34
N ARG A 121 10.10 2.69 -2.15
CA ARG A 121 9.37 1.91 -1.14
C ARG A 121 9.71 2.45 0.23
N ILE A 122 8.70 2.87 0.97
CA ILE A 122 8.82 3.39 2.33
C ILE A 122 7.93 2.62 3.29
N THR A 123 8.30 2.61 4.57
CA THR A 123 7.59 1.86 5.60
C THR A 123 7.66 2.56 6.96
N THR A 124 6.63 2.36 7.77
CA THR A 124 6.62 2.80 9.18
C THR A 124 7.14 1.74 10.15
N ALA A 125 7.70 0.64 9.67
CA ALA A 125 8.22 -0.46 10.49
C ALA A 125 9.14 0.03 11.62
N GLY A 126 8.85 -0.39 12.87
CA GLY A 126 9.62 -0.01 14.05
C GLY A 126 9.45 1.45 14.50
N LYS A 127 8.52 2.20 13.88
CA LYS A 127 8.23 3.60 14.20
C LYS A 127 6.76 3.85 14.54
N GLN A 128 5.86 3.37 13.69
CA GLN A 128 4.42 3.49 13.86
C GLN A 128 3.77 2.17 13.48
N ASP A 129 2.93 1.64 14.34
CA ASP A 129 2.07 0.49 14.10
C ASP A 129 0.73 0.68 14.79
N PHE A 130 -0.30 0.03 14.28
CA PHE A 130 -1.68 0.20 14.70
C PHE A 130 -2.39 -1.14 14.74
N GLN A 131 -3.32 -1.27 15.68
CA GLN A 131 -4.24 -2.39 15.77
C GLN A 131 -5.66 -1.85 15.80
N TYR A 132 -6.47 -2.25 14.83
CA TYR A 132 -7.86 -1.85 14.66
C TYR A 132 -8.09 -0.36 14.38
N GLY A 133 -9.28 -0.03 13.96
CA GLY A 133 -9.69 1.32 13.61
C GLY A 133 -9.77 1.55 12.12
N ARG A 134 -9.73 2.82 11.71
CA ARG A 134 -9.74 3.21 10.30
C ARG A 134 -8.35 3.70 9.88
N MET A 135 -7.82 3.05 8.86
CA MET A 135 -6.57 3.41 8.18
C MET A 135 -6.89 3.88 6.79
N GLU A 136 -6.45 5.09 6.43
CA GLU A 136 -6.75 5.66 5.12
C GLU A 136 -5.63 6.50 4.55
N ALA A 137 -5.60 6.61 3.23
CA ALA A 137 -4.73 7.52 2.52
C ALA A 137 -5.46 8.12 1.31
N ARG A 138 -5.23 9.41 1.06
CA ARG A 138 -5.68 10.08 -0.14
C ARG A 138 -4.62 9.94 -1.23
N ILE A 139 -4.93 9.16 -2.27
CA ILE A 139 -3.96 8.73 -3.29
C ILE A 139 -4.49 9.03 -4.69
N LYS A 140 -3.56 9.42 -5.58
CA LYS A 140 -3.76 9.51 -7.02
C LYS A 140 -2.81 8.54 -7.69
N LEU A 141 -3.33 7.62 -8.50
CA LEU A 141 -2.59 6.53 -9.11
C LEU A 141 -2.24 6.83 -10.58
N PRO A 142 -1.15 6.27 -11.10
CA PRO A 142 -0.85 6.31 -12.51
C PRO A 142 -1.78 5.38 -13.31
N SER A 143 -1.98 5.70 -14.59
CA SER A 143 -2.56 4.79 -15.59
C SER A 143 -1.49 4.40 -16.59
N LEU A 144 -0.61 3.48 -16.21
CA LEU A 144 0.50 3.01 -17.01
C LEU A 144 0.62 1.48 -16.91
N LYS A 145 0.91 0.85 -18.05
CA LYS A 145 1.18 -0.59 -18.08
C LYS A 145 2.55 -0.90 -17.45
N GLY A 146 2.61 -1.96 -16.67
CA GLY A 146 3.84 -2.46 -16.06
C GLY A 146 4.20 -1.82 -14.73
N VAL A 147 3.32 -0.98 -14.15
CA VAL A 147 3.51 -0.44 -12.79
C VAL A 147 2.47 -1.02 -11.82
N TRP A 148 2.89 -1.20 -10.58
CA TRP A 148 2.08 -1.77 -9.50
C TRP A 148 2.23 -0.93 -8.24
N PRO A 149 1.47 0.17 -8.11
CA PRO A 149 1.40 0.94 -6.88
C PRO A 149 0.63 0.19 -5.80
N ALA A 150 1.12 0.28 -4.56
CA ALA A 150 0.47 -0.31 -3.40
C ALA A 150 0.53 0.58 -2.16
N PHE A 151 -0.57 0.56 -1.39
CA PHE A 151 -0.70 1.05 -0.03
C PHE A 151 -1.21 -0.10 0.83
N TRP A 152 -0.39 -0.59 1.71
CA TRP A 152 -0.58 -1.84 2.39
C TRP A 152 0.08 -1.89 3.76
N MET A 153 -0.12 -2.97 4.49
CA MET A 153 0.35 -3.14 5.84
C MET A 153 0.89 -4.54 6.07
N LEU A 154 1.96 -4.67 6.86
CA LEU A 154 2.47 -5.95 7.38
C LEU A 154 2.38 -5.99 8.89
N GLY A 155 2.07 -7.17 9.42
CA GLY A 155 1.96 -7.38 10.86
C GLY A 155 3.30 -7.30 11.59
N VAL A 156 3.26 -6.75 12.79
CA VAL A 156 4.41 -6.60 13.68
C VAL A 156 4.66 -7.92 14.39
N ASN A 157 5.29 -8.87 13.73
CA ASN A 157 5.84 -10.06 14.39
C ASN A 157 7.22 -10.39 13.83
N GLN A 158 7.91 -11.30 14.48
CA GLN A 158 9.28 -11.68 14.11
C GLN A 158 9.34 -12.92 13.22
N LYS A 159 8.21 -13.51 12.86
CA LYS A 159 8.15 -14.76 12.08
C LYS A 159 8.27 -14.54 10.57
N GLY A 160 8.09 -13.30 10.11
CA GLY A 160 8.09 -13.00 8.69
C GLY A 160 6.77 -13.38 8.00
N TRP A 161 6.75 -13.24 6.70
CA TRP A 161 5.59 -13.51 5.86
C TRP A 161 5.44 -15.01 5.55
N PRO A 162 4.22 -15.59 5.54
CA PRO A 162 2.90 -14.98 5.75
C PRO A 162 2.40 -14.95 7.21
N TRP A 163 3.16 -15.46 8.18
CA TRP A 163 2.77 -15.50 9.60
C TRP A 163 2.62 -14.12 10.24
N CYS A 164 3.22 -13.08 9.66
CA CYS A 164 2.96 -11.72 10.11
C CYS A 164 1.57 -11.23 9.70
N GLY A 165 0.96 -11.82 8.69
CA GLY A 165 -0.23 -11.31 8.04
C GLY A 165 0.08 -10.10 7.15
N GLU A 166 -0.81 -9.83 6.17
CA GLU A 166 -0.73 -8.69 5.26
C GLU A 166 -2.13 -8.16 4.97
N ILE A 167 -2.30 -6.85 5.02
CA ILE A 167 -3.53 -6.16 4.65
C ILE A 167 -3.21 -5.20 3.52
N ASP A 168 -3.70 -5.49 2.31
CA ASP A 168 -3.54 -4.63 1.15
C ASP A 168 -4.73 -3.69 1.07
N ILE A 169 -4.55 -2.44 1.52
CA ILE A 169 -5.62 -1.43 1.50
C ILE A 169 -5.92 -1.02 0.07
N LEU A 170 -4.87 -0.93 -0.74
CA LEU A 170 -4.92 -0.59 -2.16
C LEU A 170 -3.80 -1.28 -2.90
N GLU A 171 -4.16 -2.04 -3.91
CA GLU A 171 -3.30 -2.43 -5.00
C GLU A 171 -3.95 -2.07 -6.34
N ALA A 172 -3.15 -1.64 -7.31
CA ALA A 172 -3.60 -1.42 -8.67
C ALA A 172 -2.46 -1.66 -9.64
N TRP A 173 -2.78 -2.16 -10.81
CA TRP A 173 -1.80 -2.37 -11.89
C TRP A 173 -2.40 -2.07 -13.27
N ASN A 174 -1.55 -1.92 -14.26
CA ASN A 174 -1.96 -1.64 -15.65
C ASN A 174 -2.77 -0.34 -15.81
N THR A 175 -3.49 -0.25 -16.92
CA THR A 175 -4.24 0.95 -17.33
C THR A 175 -5.68 0.98 -16.86
N ILE A 176 -6.24 -0.17 -16.49
CA ILE A 176 -7.64 -0.27 -16.06
C ILE A 176 -7.81 0.41 -14.70
N SER A 177 -8.88 1.19 -14.54
CA SER A 177 -9.22 1.78 -13.25
C SER A 177 -9.88 0.74 -12.35
N PHE A 178 -9.09 0.18 -11.44
CA PHE A 178 -9.56 -0.66 -10.34
C PHE A 178 -8.74 -0.40 -9.09
N ALA A 179 -9.30 -0.72 -7.93
CA ALA A 179 -8.63 -0.85 -6.65
C ALA A 179 -8.89 -2.26 -6.11
N GLN A 180 -7.85 -2.99 -5.75
CA GLN A 180 -7.96 -4.26 -5.07
C GLN A 180 -7.64 -4.08 -3.60
N GLY A 181 -8.47 -4.68 -2.74
CA GLY A 181 -8.15 -4.94 -1.34
C GLY A 181 -7.91 -6.42 -1.14
N ALA A 182 -6.94 -6.79 -0.28
CA ALA A 182 -6.65 -8.19 0.01
C ALA A 182 -6.24 -8.39 1.48
N PHE A 183 -6.34 -9.63 1.93
CA PHE A 183 -5.81 -10.08 3.20
C PHE A 183 -5.07 -11.41 2.98
N HIS A 184 -3.81 -11.47 3.42
CA HIS A 184 -2.97 -12.66 3.40
C HIS A 184 -2.69 -13.14 4.81
N TRP A 185 -2.67 -14.48 4.99
CA TRP A 185 -2.37 -15.11 6.27
C TRP A 185 -1.73 -16.49 6.08
N ASN A 186 -1.16 -17.02 7.14
CA ASN A 186 -0.77 -18.43 7.18
C ASN A 186 -1.92 -19.27 7.75
N ALA A 187 -2.44 -20.22 6.98
CA ALA A 187 -3.62 -20.99 7.40
C ALA A 187 -3.35 -22.00 8.53
N GLY A 188 -2.10 -22.20 8.90
CA GLY A 188 -1.74 -22.98 10.10
C GLY A 188 -2.02 -22.18 11.37
N VAL A 189 -2.48 -22.84 12.43
CA VAL A 189 -2.71 -22.20 13.72
C VAL A 189 -1.40 -22.00 14.48
N GLY A 190 -1.13 -20.75 14.87
CA GLY A 190 0.05 -20.34 15.62
C GLY A 190 1.32 -20.13 14.79
N ASP A 191 2.23 -19.39 15.36
CA ASP A 191 3.46 -18.95 14.70
C ASP A 191 4.44 -20.08 14.30
N ASP A 192 4.32 -21.26 14.88
CA ASP A 192 5.17 -22.42 14.58
C ASP A 192 4.54 -23.39 13.56
N SER A 193 3.37 -23.03 13.01
CA SER A 193 2.71 -23.85 11.99
C SER A 193 3.53 -23.89 10.69
N PRO A 194 3.39 -24.95 9.87
CA PRO A 194 3.99 -25.00 8.55
C PRO A 194 3.55 -23.85 7.67
N TYR A 195 4.40 -23.48 6.69
CA TYR A 195 4.07 -22.49 5.68
C TYR A 195 2.84 -22.94 4.87
N ASP A 196 1.78 -22.18 4.93
CA ASP A 196 0.54 -22.35 4.16
C ASP A 196 -0.09 -20.99 3.87
N ASN A 197 0.52 -20.24 2.94
CA ASN A 197 -0.02 -18.95 2.54
C ASN A 197 -1.40 -19.09 1.91
N LYS A 198 -2.36 -18.36 2.45
CA LYS A 198 -3.70 -18.14 1.89
C LYS A 198 -3.93 -16.66 1.70
N TYR A 199 -4.82 -16.33 0.77
CA TYR A 199 -5.29 -14.96 0.62
C TYR A 199 -6.72 -14.92 0.11
N VAL A 200 -7.38 -13.81 0.35
CA VAL A 200 -8.68 -13.44 -0.23
C VAL A 200 -8.62 -11.99 -0.68
N SER A 201 -9.29 -11.69 -1.79
CA SER A 201 -9.29 -10.33 -2.33
C SER A 201 -10.63 -9.96 -2.94
N GLY A 202 -10.88 -8.66 -3.07
CA GLY A 202 -12.02 -8.10 -3.78
C GLY A 202 -11.64 -6.81 -4.51
N GLN A 203 -12.39 -6.47 -5.55
CA GLN A 203 -12.08 -5.33 -6.40
C GLN A 203 -13.25 -4.35 -6.55
N LEU A 204 -12.95 -3.06 -6.42
CA LEU A 204 -13.73 -2.00 -7.02
C LEU A 204 -13.16 -1.77 -8.43
N ASN A 205 -13.94 -2.05 -9.45
CA ASN A 205 -13.49 -2.00 -10.85
C ASN A 205 -14.45 -1.16 -11.70
N ALA A 206 -13.93 -0.11 -12.32
CA ALA A 206 -14.69 0.83 -13.13
C ALA A 206 -15.42 0.20 -14.33
N SER A 207 -15.04 -0.99 -14.77
CA SER A 207 -15.78 -1.74 -15.81
C SER A 207 -17.14 -2.25 -15.34
N TYR A 208 -17.36 -2.33 -14.02
CA TYR A 208 -18.69 -2.64 -13.49
C TYR A 208 -19.55 -1.39 -13.38
N SER A 209 -20.79 -1.44 -13.83
CA SER A 209 -21.70 -0.29 -13.90
C SER A 209 -21.86 0.46 -12.56
N ARG A 210 -21.82 -0.25 -11.44
CA ARG A 210 -21.90 0.33 -10.08
C ARG A 210 -20.68 1.16 -9.67
N TYR A 211 -19.53 0.99 -10.38
CA TYR A 211 -18.26 1.65 -10.10
C TYR A 211 -17.74 2.47 -11.29
N ASN A 212 -18.58 2.77 -12.28
CA ASN A 212 -18.19 3.54 -13.46
C ASN A 212 -17.77 4.99 -13.16
N TRP A 213 -18.00 5.46 -11.95
CA TRP A 213 -17.55 6.77 -11.45
C TRP A 213 -16.06 6.79 -11.07
N TYR A 214 -15.43 5.61 -10.90
CA TYR A 214 -14.07 5.50 -10.38
C TYR A 214 -13.05 5.67 -11.51
N ASP A 215 -12.18 6.67 -11.36
CA ASP A 215 -10.99 6.89 -12.18
C ASP A 215 -9.76 6.99 -11.29
N LYS A 216 -8.96 5.95 -11.23
CA LYS A 216 -7.76 5.89 -10.38
C LYS A 216 -6.76 7.02 -10.62
N THR A 217 -6.85 7.73 -11.76
CA THR A 217 -6.00 8.88 -12.08
C THR A 217 -6.47 10.18 -11.43
N GLN A 218 -7.58 10.14 -10.71
CA GLN A 218 -8.04 11.21 -9.85
C GLN A 218 -7.67 10.92 -8.39
N TRP A 219 -7.83 11.91 -7.52
CA TRP A 219 -7.63 11.75 -6.11
C TRP A 219 -8.80 11.01 -5.47
N HIS A 220 -8.51 9.89 -4.81
CA HIS A 220 -9.48 9.12 -4.04
C HIS A 220 -8.95 8.82 -2.63
N ILE A 221 -9.85 8.56 -1.69
CA ILE A 221 -9.51 8.07 -0.35
C ILE A 221 -9.66 6.55 -0.36
N TYR A 222 -8.55 5.85 -0.12
CA TYR A 222 -8.53 4.39 0.04
C TYR A 222 -8.41 4.08 1.51
N ALA A 223 -9.30 3.22 2.01
CA ALA A 223 -9.37 2.96 3.44
C ALA A 223 -9.70 1.51 3.76
N VAL A 224 -9.29 1.08 4.96
CA VAL A 224 -9.88 -0.05 5.66
C VAL A 224 -10.47 0.40 6.99
N GLU A 225 -11.59 -0.19 7.36
CA GLU A 225 -12.10 -0.22 8.74
C GLU A 225 -11.93 -1.64 9.26
N TRP A 226 -11.20 -1.76 10.34
CA TRP A 226 -10.75 -3.04 10.85
C TRP A 226 -11.03 -3.16 12.34
N ASP A 227 -11.66 -4.26 12.73
CA ASP A 227 -11.94 -4.64 14.11
C ASP A 227 -11.54 -6.12 14.35
N ASN A 228 -11.98 -6.71 15.46
CA ASN A 228 -11.67 -8.10 15.79
C ASN A 228 -12.53 -9.14 15.04
N GLU A 229 -13.43 -8.72 14.17
CA GLU A 229 -14.28 -9.60 13.38
C GLU A 229 -14.07 -9.47 11.90
N TYR A 230 -13.88 -8.22 11.40
CA TYR A 230 -13.85 -7.92 9.98
C TYR A 230 -12.78 -6.90 9.62
N ILE A 231 -12.32 -6.99 8.37
CA ILE A 231 -11.65 -5.93 7.62
C ILE A 231 -12.61 -5.51 6.50
N HIS A 232 -13.03 -4.25 6.49
CA HIS A 232 -13.86 -3.64 5.47
C HIS A 232 -13.00 -2.73 4.60
N TYR A 233 -13.16 -2.78 3.28
CA TYR A 233 -12.35 -2.03 2.30
C TYR A 233 -13.20 -0.99 1.57
N PHE A 234 -12.68 0.23 1.47
CA PHE A 234 -13.42 1.38 0.93
C PHE A 234 -12.62 2.16 -0.10
N VAL A 235 -13.33 2.75 -1.08
CA VAL A 235 -12.88 3.86 -1.90
C VAL A 235 -13.90 4.98 -1.77
N ASP A 236 -13.48 6.19 -1.34
CA ASP A 236 -14.37 7.34 -1.11
C ASP A 236 -15.60 6.99 -0.25
N ASP A 237 -15.39 6.25 0.83
CA ASP A 237 -16.43 5.73 1.74
C ASP A 237 -17.42 4.72 1.12
N VAL A 238 -17.20 4.28 -0.13
CA VAL A 238 -17.95 3.19 -0.75
C VAL A 238 -17.29 1.86 -0.40
N GLU A 239 -17.94 1.05 0.44
CA GLU A 239 -17.48 -0.31 0.73
C GLU A 239 -17.57 -1.18 -0.52
N PHE A 240 -16.48 -1.81 -0.90
CA PHE A 240 -16.43 -2.69 -2.07
C PHE A 240 -16.09 -4.14 -1.72
N TYR A 241 -15.47 -4.36 -0.56
CA TYR A 241 -15.07 -5.68 -0.10
C TYR A 241 -15.03 -5.77 1.42
N LYS A 242 -15.18 -6.97 1.95
CA LYS A 242 -14.95 -7.27 3.37
C LYS A 242 -14.47 -8.69 3.59
N VAL A 243 -13.67 -8.89 4.62
CA VAL A 243 -13.14 -10.20 5.04
C VAL A 243 -13.49 -10.45 6.49
N ASN A 244 -14.03 -11.63 6.80
CA ASN A 244 -14.17 -12.10 8.18
C ASN A 244 -12.81 -12.66 8.63
N ILE A 245 -12.22 -12.07 9.67
CA ILE A 245 -10.93 -12.45 10.26
C ILE A 245 -11.07 -13.16 11.61
N SER A 246 -12.29 -13.33 12.12
CA SER A 246 -12.54 -14.01 13.42
C SER A 246 -12.48 -15.54 13.33
N THR A 247 -12.33 -16.10 12.15
CA THR A 247 -12.21 -17.55 11.92
C THR A 247 -10.88 -18.09 12.47
N ALA A 248 -10.88 -19.36 12.87
CA ALA A 248 -9.73 -19.95 13.55
C ALA A 248 -8.42 -19.91 12.75
N ASP A 249 -8.53 -19.94 11.42
CA ASP A 249 -7.39 -19.88 10.49
C ASP A 249 -6.85 -18.47 10.21
N LYS A 250 -7.58 -17.39 10.55
CA LYS A 250 -7.23 -16.00 10.23
C LYS A 250 -6.99 -15.12 11.44
N LYS A 251 -7.57 -15.50 12.60
CA LYS A 251 -7.60 -14.61 13.78
C LYS A 251 -6.21 -14.26 14.30
N ASP A 252 -5.24 -15.17 14.17
CA ASP A 252 -3.90 -14.95 14.71
C ASP A 252 -3.20 -13.81 13.95
N GLU A 253 -3.31 -13.78 12.63
CA GLU A 253 -2.79 -12.70 11.79
C GLU A 253 -3.73 -11.49 11.82
N GLY A 254 -5.03 -11.68 11.69
CA GLY A 254 -6.03 -10.61 11.64
C GLY A 254 -6.11 -9.75 12.92
N MET A 255 -5.55 -10.21 14.03
CA MET A 255 -5.60 -9.52 15.33
C MET A 255 -4.26 -8.97 15.83
N LYS A 256 -3.25 -8.85 14.96
CA LYS A 256 -1.93 -8.27 15.29
C LYS A 256 -1.91 -6.76 15.06
N SER A 257 -0.89 -6.06 15.55
CA SER A 257 -0.58 -4.70 15.11
C SER A 257 0.10 -4.75 13.74
N TYR A 258 -0.13 -3.72 12.93
CA TYR A 258 0.38 -3.62 11.57
C TYR A 258 1.03 -2.26 11.33
N TYR A 259 2.11 -2.25 10.55
CA TYR A 259 2.79 -1.06 10.07
C TYR A 259 2.54 -0.84 8.58
N PHE A 260 2.62 0.40 8.13
CA PHE A 260 2.35 0.79 6.74
C PHE A 260 3.53 0.59 5.81
N LEU A 261 3.19 0.29 4.56
CA LEU A 261 4.10 0.33 3.41
C LEU A 261 3.42 1.08 2.25
N LEU A 262 4.25 1.81 1.51
CA LEU A 262 3.89 2.52 0.29
C LEU A 262 4.99 2.30 -0.74
N ASN A 263 4.63 1.80 -1.91
CA ASN A 263 5.59 1.57 -2.99
C ASN A 263 4.98 1.69 -4.39
N MET A 264 5.87 1.76 -5.37
CA MET A 264 5.57 1.61 -6.77
C MET A 264 6.47 0.52 -7.34
N ALA A 265 5.94 -0.70 -7.53
CA ALA A 265 6.67 -1.78 -8.20
C ALA A 265 6.58 -1.66 -9.73
N VAL A 266 7.51 -2.30 -10.43
CA VAL A 266 7.60 -2.37 -11.90
C VAL A 266 7.76 -3.82 -12.35
#